data_9a3eebf32179c3c046e739492b74513e
#
_entry.id   9a3eebf32179c3c046e739492b74513e
#
_cell.length_a   1.000
_cell.length_b   1.000
_cell.length_c   1.000
_cell.angle_alpha   90.00
_cell.angle_beta   90.00
_cell.angle_gamma   90.00
#
_symmetry.space_group_name_H-M   'P 1'
#
loop_
_entity.id
_entity.type
_entity.pdbx_description
1 polymer ?
#
loop_
_entity_poly.entity_id
_entity_poly.type
_entity_poly.pdbx_seq_one_letter_code
_entity_poly.pdbx_strand_id
1 'polypeptide(L)'
;MIIYIIGMPGCGKSKTAKYLQIEKNQYIIDLDKYIEEQLETDIPTIFSKYGEEYFRLLETRALDQISDDFGDVIVSCGGGVVTNSNNFTVMKKGVTVFLDAPIETLKEHLSNSSTQRPLLKVKTIEQIYNERIELYKKFADVTISYNSYIEAADKIMELINGKLKKKILVINGPNLNMLGLRDPKHYGTQTLDEINNMIKEETAFDFEFFQSNHEGAIVDKIQEYKKYDGIIINPAAYTHTSVAIHDALEIVDIVKVEVHLSKVDSREDFRKINFIRDVVDETFQGDGALSYIKAVRYLKNKLNVI
;
A
#
# COMPACT_ATOMS: atom_id res chain seq x y z
N MET A 1 2.46 -14.78 -8.56
CA MET A 1 1.87 -13.44 -8.19
C MET A 1 1.73 -12.60 -9.44
N ILE A 2 0.54 -12.09 -9.70
CA ILE A 2 0.29 -11.20 -10.85
C ILE A 2 0.58 -9.76 -10.43
N ILE A 3 1.30 -9.01 -11.29
CA ILE A 3 1.56 -7.58 -11.08
C ILE A 3 0.98 -6.80 -12.27
N TYR A 4 0.08 -5.88 -11.99
CA TYR A 4 -0.48 -4.99 -12.99
C TYR A 4 0.24 -3.63 -12.94
N ILE A 5 0.93 -3.26 -14.01
CA ILE A 5 1.58 -1.94 -14.13
C ILE A 5 0.60 -0.98 -14.78
N ILE A 6 0.16 0.03 -14.02
CA ILE A 6 -0.72 1.10 -14.49
C ILE A 6 -0.01 2.46 -14.46
N GLY A 7 -0.55 3.42 -15.16
CA GLY A 7 -0.03 4.80 -15.17
C GLY A 7 -0.41 5.57 -16.43
N MET A 8 -0.15 6.86 -16.38
CA MET A 8 -0.47 7.79 -17.45
C MET A 8 0.19 7.42 -18.79
N PRO A 9 -0.43 7.79 -19.92
CA PRO A 9 0.26 7.75 -21.21
C PRO A 9 1.57 8.54 -21.13
N GLY A 10 2.70 7.94 -21.59
CA GLY A 10 4.01 8.59 -21.52
C GLY A 10 4.81 8.32 -20.23
N CYS A 11 4.24 7.71 -19.20
CA CYS A 11 4.96 7.43 -17.95
C CYS A 11 6.03 6.32 -18.06
N GLY A 12 6.21 5.66 -19.19
CA GLY A 12 7.31 4.71 -19.39
C GLY A 12 6.96 3.23 -19.11
N LYS A 13 5.70 2.84 -18.88
CA LYS A 13 5.28 1.44 -18.63
C LYS A 13 5.91 0.43 -19.59
N SER A 14 5.78 0.66 -20.90
CA SER A 14 6.29 -0.26 -21.91
C SER A 14 7.83 -0.36 -21.89
N LYS A 15 8.55 0.74 -21.56
CA LYS A 15 10.01 0.70 -21.38
C LYS A 15 10.40 -0.08 -20.13
N THR A 16 9.71 0.17 -19.03
CA THR A 16 9.88 -0.55 -17.76
C THR A 16 9.60 -2.04 -17.94
N ALA A 17 8.47 -2.40 -18.57
CA ALA A 17 8.11 -3.77 -18.87
C ALA A 17 9.15 -4.49 -19.75
N LYS A 18 9.62 -3.81 -20.82
CA LYS A 18 10.67 -4.37 -21.69
C LYS A 18 11.98 -4.60 -20.93
N TYR A 19 12.38 -3.68 -20.06
CA TYR A 19 13.58 -3.82 -19.23
C TYR A 19 13.42 -5.00 -18.23
N LEU A 20 12.27 -5.13 -17.59
CA LEU A 20 11.95 -6.26 -16.71
C LEU A 20 12.02 -7.60 -17.47
N GLN A 21 11.54 -7.63 -18.69
CA GLN A 21 11.59 -8.84 -19.54
C GLN A 21 13.02 -9.22 -19.89
N ILE A 22 13.81 -8.28 -20.41
CA ILE A 22 15.14 -8.56 -20.97
C ILE A 22 16.20 -8.70 -19.88
N GLU A 23 16.24 -7.75 -18.93
CA GLU A 23 17.33 -7.63 -17.97
C GLU A 23 17.03 -8.36 -16.65
N LYS A 24 15.76 -8.55 -16.31
CA LYS A 24 15.33 -9.19 -15.06
C LYS A 24 14.68 -10.56 -15.30
N ASN A 25 14.59 -11.02 -16.54
CA ASN A 25 14.03 -12.32 -16.93
C ASN A 25 12.59 -12.54 -16.40
N GLN A 26 11.77 -11.47 -16.41
CA GLN A 26 10.38 -11.56 -15.98
C GLN A 26 9.46 -11.90 -17.15
N TYR A 27 8.39 -12.65 -16.86
CA TYR A 27 7.35 -12.91 -17.85
C TYR A 27 6.41 -11.73 -17.94
N ILE A 28 6.34 -11.10 -19.11
CA ILE A 28 5.58 -9.86 -19.36
C ILE A 28 4.48 -10.11 -20.37
N ILE A 29 3.29 -9.62 -20.07
CA ILE A 29 2.18 -9.49 -21.02
C ILE A 29 1.88 -8.00 -21.21
N ASP A 30 1.97 -7.52 -22.45
CA ASP A 30 1.43 -6.22 -22.83
C ASP A 30 -0.06 -6.41 -23.16
N LEU A 31 -0.94 -5.80 -22.36
CA LEU A 31 -2.39 -6.02 -22.46
C LEU A 31 -2.95 -5.59 -23.83
N ASP A 32 -2.44 -4.47 -24.35
CA ASP A 32 -2.89 -3.96 -25.65
C ASP A 32 -2.54 -4.97 -26.76
N LYS A 33 -1.33 -5.49 -26.78
CA LYS A 33 -0.88 -6.53 -27.72
C LYS A 33 -1.62 -7.84 -27.54
N TYR A 34 -1.84 -8.26 -26.29
CA TYR A 34 -2.60 -9.48 -26.00
C TYR A 34 -4.00 -9.42 -26.62
N ILE A 35 -4.69 -8.27 -26.53
CA ILE A 35 -6.01 -8.07 -27.13
C ILE A 35 -5.91 -8.11 -28.67
N GLU A 36 -4.91 -7.45 -29.27
CA GLU A 36 -4.70 -7.45 -30.73
C GLU A 36 -4.44 -8.87 -31.26
N GLU A 37 -3.62 -9.65 -30.58
CA GLU A 37 -3.30 -11.05 -30.93
C GLU A 37 -4.54 -11.96 -30.83
N GLN A 38 -5.34 -11.82 -29.77
CA GLN A 38 -6.57 -12.62 -29.58
C GLN A 38 -7.62 -12.36 -30.66
N LEU A 39 -7.69 -11.13 -31.19
CA LEU A 39 -8.69 -10.73 -32.17
C LEU A 39 -8.16 -10.67 -33.60
N GLU A 40 -6.87 -10.90 -33.80
CA GLU A 40 -6.18 -10.74 -35.09
C GLU A 40 -6.47 -9.38 -35.74
N THR A 41 -6.60 -8.32 -34.91
CA THR A 41 -7.05 -7.00 -35.32
C THR A 41 -6.39 -5.91 -34.46
N ASP A 42 -5.91 -4.84 -35.09
CA ASP A 42 -5.30 -3.72 -34.35
C ASP A 42 -6.33 -2.89 -33.56
N ILE A 43 -5.87 -2.28 -32.49
CA ILE A 43 -6.71 -1.43 -31.61
C ILE A 43 -7.36 -0.25 -32.37
N PRO A 44 -6.68 0.50 -33.26
CA PRO A 44 -7.33 1.53 -34.06
C PRO A 44 -8.54 1.01 -34.85
N THR A 45 -8.46 -0.18 -35.44
CA THR A 45 -9.56 -0.82 -36.15
C THR A 45 -10.70 -1.19 -35.21
N ILE A 46 -10.38 -1.72 -34.01
CA ILE A 46 -11.38 -2.02 -32.99
C ILE A 46 -12.15 -0.76 -32.59
N PHE A 47 -11.43 0.33 -32.29
CA PHE A 47 -12.05 1.62 -31.94
C PHE A 47 -12.92 2.18 -33.06
N SER A 48 -12.47 2.13 -34.32
CA SER A 48 -13.20 2.67 -35.44
C SER A 48 -14.47 1.89 -35.79
N LYS A 49 -14.45 0.56 -35.60
CA LYS A 49 -15.52 -0.34 -35.97
C LYS A 49 -16.55 -0.58 -34.85
N TYR A 50 -16.08 -0.65 -33.59
CA TYR A 50 -16.90 -1.07 -32.45
C TYR A 50 -16.99 -0.03 -31.34
N GLY A 51 -16.15 1.03 -31.36
CA GLY A 51 -16.15 2.10 -30.36
C GLY A 51 -15.34 1.79 -29.11
N GLU A 52 -15.22 2.82 -28.25
CA GLU A 52 -14.43 2.72 -27.02
C GLU A 52 -15.04 1.77 -26.00
N GLU A 53 -16.34 1.76 -25.82
CA GLU A 53 -17.01 0.87 -24.84
C GLU A 53 -16.72 -0.61 -25.10
N TYR A 54 -16.74 -1.00 -26.35
CA TYR A 54 -16.42 -2.38 -26.74
C TYR A 54 -14.96 -2.72 -26.42
N PHE A 55 -14.02 -1.79 -26.70
CA PHE A 55 -12.62 -1.99 -26.32
C PHE A 55 -12.45 -2.13 -24.81
N ARG A 56 -13.17 -1.33 -23.98
CA ARG A 56 -13.12 -1.46 -22.52
C ARG A 56 -13.65 -2.80 -22.02
N LEU A 57 -14.65 -3.36 -22.71
CA LEU A 57 -15.13 -4.71 -22.41
C LEU A 57 -14.06 -5.77 -22.71
N LEU A 58 -13.33 -5.61 -23.83
CA LEU A 58 -12.23 -6.51 -24.19
C LEU A 58 -11.07 -6.40 -23.20
N GLU A 59 -10.71 -5.19 -22.75
CA GLU A 59 -9.69 -5.01 -21.69
C GLU A 59 -10.08 -5.80 -20.42
N THR A 60 -11.33 -5.71 -19.97
CA THR A 60 -11.78 -6.42 -18.77
C THR A 60 -11.71 -7.94 -18.95
N ARG A 61 -12.16 -8.46 -20.10
CA ARG A 61 -12.12 -9.90 -20.41
C ARG A 61 -10.68 -10.42 -20.48
N ALA A 62 -9.79 -9.67 -21.13
CA ALA A 62 -8.38 -10.03 -21.23
C ALA A 62 -7.71 -10.06 -19.86
N LEU A 63 -7.98 -9.08 -18.99
CA LEU A 63 -7.47 -9.06 -17.62
C LEU A 63 -7.95 -10.27 -16.81
N ASP A 64 -9.25 -10.60 -16.92
CA ASP A 64 -9.83 -11.74 -16.21
C ASP A 64 -9.22 -13.06 -16.68
N GLN A 65 -9.11 -13.25 -17.99
CA GLN A 65 -8.47 -14.41 -18.59
C GLN A 65 -7.00 -14.54 -18.17
N ILE A 66 -6.22 -13.45 -18.23
CA ILE A 66 -4.83 -13.46 -17.78
C ILE A 66 -4.75 -13.84 -16.30
N SER A 67 -5.68 -13.34 -15.47
CA SER A 67 -5.68 -13.64 -14.04
C SER A 67 -5.98 -15.10 -13.72
N ASP A 68 -6.72 -15.78 -14.57
CA ASP A 68 -7.09 -17.18 -14.39
C ASP A 68 -6.04 -18.16 -15.02
N ASP A 69 -5.42 -17.76 -16.14
CA ASP A 69 -4.51 -18.62 -16.91
C ASP A 69 -3.05 -18.54 -16.44
N PHE A 70 -2.62 -17.45 -15.81
CA PHE A 70 -1.23 -17.20 -15.46
C PHE A 70 -1.02 -17.05 -13.95
N GLY A 71 0.06 -17.68 -13.44
CA GLY A 71 0.47 -17.55 -12.03
C GLY A 71 1.38 -16.35 -11.79
N ASP A 72 2.64 -16.44 -12.22
CA ASP A 72 3.63 -15.37 -12.04
C ASP A 72 3.81 -14.59 -13.35
N VAL A 73 3.21 -13.40 -13.42
CA VAL A 73 3.24 -12.56 -14.63
C VAL A 73 3.14 -11.09 -14.28
N ILE A 74 3.80 -10.26 -15.07
CA ILE A 74 3.65 -8.79 -15.02
C ILE A 74 2.85 -8.34 -16.23
N VAL A 75 1.74 -7.66 -16.00
CA VAL A 75 0.84 -7.15 -17.04
C VAL A 75 1.04 -5.65 -17.20
N SER A 76 1.54 -5.22 -18.35
CA SER A 76 1.63 -3.80 -18.71
C SER A 76 0.29 -3.34 -19.28
N CYS A 77 -0.46 -2.56 -18.51
CA CYS A 77 -1.81 -2.14 -18.87
C CYS A 77 -1.83 -0.86 -19.72
N GLY A 78 -2.84 -0.73 -20.58
CA GLY A 78 -3.14 0.50 -21.30
C GLY A 78 -3.48 1.67 -20.36
N GLY A 79 -3.23 2.92 -20.81
CA GLY A 79 -3.48 4.10 -19.98
C GLY A 79 -4.96 4.39 -19.67
N GLY A 80 -5.89 3.65 -20.27
CA GLY A 80 -7.33 3.77 -20.02
C GLY A 80 -7.91 2.71 -19.08
N VAL A 81 -7.11 1.73 -18.64
CA VAL A 81 -7.58 0.57 -17.86
C VAL A 81 -8.32 0.96 -16.59
N VAL A 82 -7.97 2.08 -15.96
CA VAL A 82 -8.59 2.59 -14.72
C VAL A 82 -9.95 3.28 -14.94
N THR A 83 -10.36 3.52 -16.20
CA THR A 83 -11.65 4.17 -16.50
C THR A 83 -12.84 3.22 -16.40
N ASN A 84 -12.61 1.91 -16.43
CA ASN A 84 -13.64 0.91 -16.21
C ASN A 84 -13.56 0.34 -14.79
N SER A 85 -14.57 0.59 -13.97
CA SER A 85 -14.62 0.13 -12.57
C SER A 85 -14.59 -1.40 -12.41
N ASN A 86 -15.02 -2.16 -13.41
CA ASN A 86 -14.97 -3.63 -13.36
C ASN A 86 -13.52 -4.14 -13.31
N ASN A 87 -12.59 -3.44 -13.94
CA ASN A 87 -11.16 -3.79 -13.89
C ASN A 87 -10.61 -3.75 -12.46
N PHE A 88 -11.16 -2.88 -11.60
CA PHE A 88 -10.75 -2.81 -10.19
C PHE A 88 -10.92 -4.16 -9.48
N THR A 89 -12.06 -4.82 -9.68
CA THR A 89 -12.35 -6.12 -9.06
C THR A 89 -11.42 -7.23 -9.60
N VAL A 90 -11.17 -7.25 -10.91
CA VAL A 90 -10.26 -8.23 -11.52
C VAL A 90 -8.83 -8.03 -11.04
N MET A 91 -8.36 -6.78 -11.03
CA MET A 91 -6.97 -6.46 -10.65
C MET A 91 -6.69 -6.69 -9.16
N LYS A 92 -7.72 -6.81 -8.30
CA LYS A 92 -7.58 -7.26 -6.90
C LYS A 92 -7.13 -8.73 -6.76
N LYS A 93 -7.12 -9.52 -7.83
CA LYS A 93 -6.51 -10.87 -7.85
C LYS A 93 -4.96 -10.83 -7.85
N GLY A 94 -4.36 -9.66 -8.06
CA GLY A 94 -2.92 -9.42 -8.06
C GLY A 94 -2.54 -8.11 -7.38
N VAL A 95 -1.31 -7.64 -7.61
CA VAL A 95 -0.78 -6.37 -7.08
C VAL A 95 -0.79 -5.32 -8.17
N THR A 96 -1.47 -4.20 -7.94
CA THR A 96 -1.52 -3.08 -8.88
C THR A 96 -0.47 -2.03 -8.53
N VAL A 97 0.49 -1.83 -9.43
CA VAL A 97 1.58 -0.86 -9.30
C VAL A 97 1.31 0.35 -10.18
N PHE A 98 1.10 1.50 -9.56
CA PHE A 98 0.99 2.78 -10.28
C PHE A 98 2.36 3.41 -10.47
N LEU A 99 2.77 3.59 -11.73
CA LEU A 99 3.95 4.37 -12.11
C LEU A 99 3.59 5.85 -12.18
N ASP A 100 3.89 6.58 -11.11
CA ASP A 100 3.61 8.01 -10.96
C ASP A 100 4.78 8.85 -11.49
N ALA A 101 4.58 9.47 -12.65
CA ALA A 101 5.55 10.36 -13.28
C ALA A 101 5.05 11.81 -13.25
N PRO A 102 5.94 12.80 -13.00
CA PRO A 102 5.59 14.22 -13.09
C PRO A 102 4.98 14.58 -14.46
N ILE A 103 4.03 15.50 -14.47
CA ILE A 103 3.34 15.88 -15.71
C ILE A 103 4.29 16.45 -16.76
N GLU A 104 5.34 17.12 -16.34
CA GLU A 104 6.40 17.65 -17.22
C GLU A 104 7.12 16.51 -17.96
N THR A 105 7.46 15.44 -17.25
CA THR A 105 8.06 14.24 -17.83
C THR A 105 7.11 13.56 -18.83
N LEU A 106 5.82 13.53 -18.53
CA LEU A 106 4.80 12.98 -19.45
C LEU A 106 4.75 13.79 -20.76
N LYS A 107 4.76 15.12 -20.67
CA LYS A 107 4.78 16.03 -21.84
C LYS A 107 6.02 15.80 -22.71
N GLU A 108 7.19 15.76 -22.09
CA GLU A 108 8.45 15.53 -22.79
C GLU A 108 8.46 14.17 -23.51
N HIS A 109 8.07 13.12 -22.83
CA HIS A 109 8.03 11.78 -23.43
C HIS A 109 7.01 11.66 -24.55
N LEU A 110 5.88 12.35 -24.45
CA LEU A 110 4.84 12.32 -25.48
C LEU A 110 5.23 13.12 -26.71
N SER A 111 5.91 14.27 -26.56
CA SER A 111 6.41 15.09 -27.68
C SER A 111 7.46 14.36 -28.51
N ASN A 112 8.26 13.50 -27.88
CA ASN A 112 9.31 12.69 -28.50
C ASN A 112 8.84 11.31 -29.00
N SER A 113 7.54 10.99 -28.88
CA SER A 113 7.00 9.69 -29.26
C SER A 113 6.39 9.69 -30.65
N SER A 114 6.77 8.72 -31.48
CA SER A 114 6.16 8.47 -32.79
C SER A 114 4.83 7.69 -32.70
N THR A 115 4.47 7.19 -31.52
CA THR A 115 3.26 6.37 -31.33
C THR A 115 2.01 7.25 -31.38
N GLN A 116 1.15 6.97 -32.37
CA GLN A 116 -0.16 7.63 -32.47
C GLN A 116 -1.07 7.17 -31.33
N ARG A 117 -1.64 8.13 -30.59
CA ARG A 117 -2.57 7.87 -29.49
C ARG A 117 -3.90 8.55 -29.79
N PRO A 118 -4.99 7.80 -30.04
CA PRO A 118 -6.27 8.37 -30.42
C PRO A 118 -6.80 9.44 -29.46
N LEU A 119 -6.65 9.24 -28.16
CA LEU A 119 -7.11 10.18 -27.12
C LEU A 119 -6.37 11.51 -27.12
N LEU A 120 -5.07 11.53 -27.42
CA LEU A 120 -4.28 12.78 -27.50
C LEU A 120 -4.58 13.63 -28.73
N LYS A 121 -5.39 13.11 -29.68
CA LYS A 121 -5.92 13.91 -30.78
C LYS A 121 -7.11 14.79 -30.34
N VAL A 122 -7.76 14.45 -29.23
CA VAL A 122 -9.01 15.08 -28.76
C VAL A 122 -8.82 15.82 -27.43
N LYS A 123 -7.92 15.34 -26.55
CA LYS A 123 -7.66 15.90 -25.20
C LYS A 123 -6.19 16.19 -25.00
N THR A 124 -5.88 17.24 -24.22
CA THR A 124 -4.50 17.49 -23.77
C THR A 124 -4.10 16.50 -22.66
N ILE A 125 -2.79 16.36 -22.44
CA ILE A 125 -2.30 15.48 -21.36
C ILE A 125 -2.75 15.94 -19.98
N GLU A 126 -2.87 17.27 -19.77
CA GLU A 126 -3.36 17.87 -18.52
C GLU A 126 -4.83 17.48 -18.27
N GLN A 127 -5.67 17.51 -19.29
CA GLN A 127 -7.07 17.10 -19.17
C GLN A 127 -7.16 15.62 -18.79
N ILE A 128 -6.39 14.75 -19.47
CA ILE A 128 -6.35 13.32 -19.17
C ILE A 128 -5.79 13.07 -17.75
N TYR A 129 -4.77 13.84 -17.35
CA TYR A 129 -4.18 13.75 -16.01
C TYR A 129 -5.22 14.05 -14.93
N ASN A 130 -5.88 15.19 -15.03
CA ASN A 130 -6.89 15.62 -14.05
C ASN A 130 -8.08 14.65 -13.97
N GLU A 131 -8.48 14.05 -15.09
CA GLU A 131 -9.57 13.06 -15.13
C GLU A 131 -9.17 11.71 -14.48
N ARG A 132 -7.88 11.32 -14.50
CA ARG A 132 -7.48 9.94 -14.19
C ARG A 132 -6.58 9.77 -12.99
N ILE A 133 -5.95 10.84 -12.50
CA ILE A 133 -4.95 10.70 -11.42
C ILE A 133 -5.55 10.06 -10.17
N GLU A 134 -6.76 10.47 -9.76
CA GLU A 134 -7.44 9.89 -8.60
C GLU A 134 -7.90 8.44 -8.85
N LEU A 135 -8.21 8.08 -10.11
CA LEU A 135 -8.52 6.69 -10.47
C LEU A 135 -7.27 5.81 -10.37
N TYR A 136 -6.11 6.28 -10.85
CA TYR A 136 -4.86 5.54 -10.69
C TYR A 136 -4.53 5.30 -9.21
N LYS A 137 -4.62 6.33 -8.37
CA LYS A 137 -4.40 6.21 -6.93
C LYS A 137 -5.36 5.22 -6.27
N LYS A 138 -6.63 5.23 -6.68
CA LYS A 138 -7.66 4.30 -6.18
C LYS A 138 -7.38 2.84 -6.56
N PHE A 139 -6.87 2.60 -7.78
CA PHE A 139 -6.56 1.25 -8.26
C PHE A 139 -5.26 0.72 -7.68
N ALA A 140 -4.31 1.60 -7.35
CA ALA A 140 -2.98 1.23 -6.91
C ALA A 140 -2.96 0.57 -5.53
N ASP A 141 -2.26 -0.54 -5.43
CA ASP A 141 -1.82 -1.11 -4.16
C ASP A 141 -0.45 -0.53 -3.77
N VAL A 142 0.37 -0.19 -4.77
CA VAL A 142 1.68 0.45 -4.59
C VAL A 142 1.84 1.58 -5.61
N THR A 143 2.27 2.76 -5.15
CA THR A 143 2.66 3.88 -6.03
C THR A 143 4.18 3.99 -6.05
N ILE A 144 4.76 4.00 -7.24
CA ILE A 144 6.20 4.14 -7.47
C ILE A 144 6.48 5.46 -8.17
N SER A 145 7.09 6.41 -7.46
CA SER A 145 7.73 7.58 -8.04
C SER A 145 9.17 7.24 -8.43
N TYR A 146 9.63 7.70 -9.59
CA TYR A 146 10.91 7.30 -10.18
C TYR A 146 11.47 8.40 -11.11
N ASN A 147 12.78 8.37 -11.32
CA ASN A 147 13.47 9.28 -12.24
C ASN A 147 13.81 8.60 -13.57
N SER A 148 13.79 7.26 -13.62
CA SER A 148 14.06 6.49 -14.84
C SER A 148 13.26 5.19 -14.86
N TYR A 149 13.02 4.64 -16.07
CA TYR A 149 12.36 3.34 -16.23
C TYR A 149 13.15 2.19 -15.60
N ILE A 150 14.48 2.33 -15.46
CA ILE A 150 15.34 1.36 -14.77
C ILE A 150 15.03 1.36 -13.27
N GLU A 151 15.00 2.54 -12.65
CA GLU A 151 14.65 2.70 -11.24
C GLU A 151 13.22 2.15 -10.95
N ALA A 152 12.27 2.43 -11.85
CA ALA A 152 10.92 1.88 -11.74
C ALA A 152 10.93 0.34 -11.78
N ALA A 153 11.72 -0.24 -12.69
CA ALA A 153 11.86 -1.69 -12.79
C ALA A 153 12.53 -2.32 -11.55
N ASP A 154 13.58 -1.69 -11.02
CA ASP A 154 14.27 -2.16 -9.82
C ASP A 154 13.33 -2.13 -8.60
N LYS A 155 12.53 -1.07 -8.42
CA LYS A 155 11.49 -1.00 -7.38
C LYS A 155 10.41 -2.07 -7.54
N ILE A 156 10.01 -2.40 -8.78
CA ILE A 156 9.09 -3.51 -9.04
C ILE A 156 9.74 -4.85 -8.65
N MET A 157 11.03 -5.05 -8.96
CA MET A 157 11.75 -6.25 -8.55
C MET A 157 11.90 -6.35 -7.03
N GLU A 158 12.07 -5.23 -6.33
CA GLU A 158 12.08 -5.19 -4.87
C GLU A 158 10.72 -5.60 -4.30
N LEU A 159 9.60 -5.18 -4.92
CA LEU A 159 8.26 -5.62 -4.57
C LEU A 159 8.10 -7.14 -4.78
N ILE A 160 8.49 -7.67 -5.96
CA ILE A 160 8.44 -9.11 -6.28
C ILE A 160 9.26 -9.92 -5.27
N ASN A 161 10.44 -9.44 -4.90
CA ASN A 161 11.32 -10.11 -3.95
C ASN A 161 10.93 -9.89 -2.48
N GLY A 162 9.78 -9.25 -2.21
CA GLY A 162 9.31 -8.93 -0.87
C GLY A 162 10.16 -7.90 -0.12
N LYS A 163 10.93 -7.07 -0.83
CA LYS A 163 11.80 -6.05 -0.24
C LYS A 163 11.10 -4.68 -0.04
N LEU A 164 10.03 -4.40 -0.78
CA LEU A 164 9.17 -3.22 -0.57
C LEU A 164 8.14 -3.51 0.52
N LYS A 165 8.64 -3.73 1.74
CA LYS A 165 7.78 -3.92 2.90
C LYS A 165 7.46 -2.57 3.54
N LYS A 166 6.19 -2.38 3.90
CA LYS A 166 5.80 -1.26 4.76
C LYS A 166 6.50 -1.39 6.11
N LYS A 167 7.12 -0.31 6.57
CA LYS A 167 7.84 -0.29 7.85
C LYS A 167 6.93 0.22 8.95
N ILE A 168 6.69 -0.61 9.97
CA ILE A 168 5.80 -0.29 11.09
C ILE A 168 6.60 -0.20 12.39
N LEU A 169 6.42 0.90 13.11
CA LEU A 169 6.95 1.09 14.44
C LEU A 169 5.95 0.57 15.47
N VAL A 170 6.38 -0.34 16.34
CA VAL A 170 5.59 -0.84 17.48
C VAL A 170 6.21 -0.33 18.75
N ILE A 171 5.53 0.59 19.45
CA ILE A 171 5.98 1.21 20.70
C ILE A 171 5.25 0.58 21.89
N ASN A 172 6.03 0.15 22.86
CA ASN A 172 5.54 -0.43 24.11
C ASN A 172 6.02 0.39 25.30
N GLY A 173 5.11 0.84 26.14
CA GLY A 173 5.34 1.66 27.32
C GLY A 173 5.80 0.86 28.56
N PRO A 174 5.74 1.51 29.73
CA PRO A 174 6.32 0.99 30.97
C PRO A 174 5.72 -0.34 31.41
N ASN A 175 6.59 -1.19 31.94
CA ASN A 175 6.26 -2.52 32.49
C ASN A 175 5.77 -3.54 31.46
N LEU A 176 5.73 -3.24 30.16
CA LEU A 176 5.38 -4.24 29.13
C LEU A 176 6.54 -5.22 28.89
N ASN A 177 7.77 -4.84 29.19
CA ASN A 177 8.91 -5.75 29.26
C ASN A 177 8.77 -6.85 30.33
N MET A 178 7.85 -6.67 31.28
CA MET A 178 7.59 -7.64 32.35
C MET A 178 6.38 -8.54 32.09
N LEU A 179 5.85 -8.53 30.86
CA LEU A 179 4.79 -9.47 30.46
C LEU A 179 5.28 -10.92 30.62
N GLY A 180 4.36 -11.81 30.97
CA GLY A 180 4.68 -13.18 31.42
C GLY A 180 4.90 -13.32 32.92
N LEU A 181 5.31 -12.24 33.61
CA LEU A 181 5.47 -12.17 35.08
C LEU A 181 4.36 -11.36 35.75
N ARG A 182 3.52 -10.66 34.99
CA ARG A 182 2.41 -9.85 35.48
C ARG A 182 1.15 -10.71 35.68
N ASP A 183 0.14 -10.13 36.37
CA ASP A 183 -1.12 -10.83 36.66
C ASP A 183 -1.77 -11.38 35.36
N PRO A 184 -1.85 -12.72 35.22
CA PRO A 184 -2.37 -13.35 34.01
C PRO A 184 -3.83 -12.99 33.71
N LYS A 185 -4.61 -12.66 34.74
CA LYS A 185 -6.03 -12.29 34.61
C LYS A 185 -6.22 -11.03 33.80
N HIS A 186 -5.28 -10.08 33.86
CA HIS A 186 -5.37 -8.79 33.18
C HIS A 186 -4.51 -8.71 31.93
N TYR A 187 -3.42 -9.45 31.86
CA TYR A 187 -2.39 -9.29 30.83
C TYR A 187 -2.11 -10.55 30.02
N GLY A 188 -2.73 -11.69 30.41
CA GLY A 188 -2.42 -12.99 29.82
C GLY A 188 -1.09 -13.55 30.33
N THR A 189 -0.67 -14.66 29.74
CA THR A 189 0.57 -15.37 30.11
C THR A 189 1.72 -15.14 29.15
N GLN A 190 1.47 -14.48 28.01
CA GLN A 190 2.44 -14.27 26.95
C GLN A 190 3.47 -13.19 27.35
N THR A 191 4.71 -13.43 26.98
CA THR A 191 5.79 -12.44 27.07
C THR A 191 5.66 -11.41 25.94
N LEU A 192 6.38 -10.28 26.07
CA LEU A 192 6.43 -9.27 25.01
C LEU A 192 7.05 -9.84 23.71
N ASP A 193 8.07 -10.70 23.84
CA ASP A 193 8.73 -11.32 22.70
C ASP A 193 7.80 -12.28 21.93
N GLU A 194 6.98 -13.04 22.66
CA GLU A 194 5.96 -13.91 22.04
C GLU A 194 4.92 -13.07 21.30
N ILE A 195 4.47 -11.95 21.85
CA ILE A 195 3.56 -11.01 21.19
C ILE A 195 4.22 -10.41 19.94
N ASN A 196 5.47 -9.98 20.03
CA ASN A 196 6.22 -9.44 18.89
C ASN A 196 6.37 -10.47 17.76
N ASN A 197 6.56 -11.75 18.10
CA ASN A 197 6.63 -12.84 17.11
C ASN A 197 5.26 -13.07 16.44
N MET A 198 4.15 -13.08 17.20
CA MET A 198 2.80 -13.15 16.64
C MET A 198 2.52 -11.99 15.66
N ILE A 199 2.98 -10.78 15.98
CA ILE A 199 2.86 -9.61 15.11
C ILE A 199 3.61 -9.84 13.79
N LYS A 200 4.84 -10.37 13.85
CA LYS A 200 5.64 -10.64 12.64
C LYS A 200 5.03 -11.70 11.74
N GLU A 201 4.34 -12.70 12.33
CA GLU A 201 3.71 -13.79 11.58
C GLU A 201 2.41 -13.35 10.87
N GLU A 202 1.75 -12.28 11.36
CA GLU A 202 0.47 -11.83 10.81
C GLU A 202 0.58 -11.20 9.41
N THR A 203 1.72 -10.58 9.08
CA THR A 203 1.92 -9.90 7.79
C THR A 203 3.39 -9.77 7.44
N ALA A 204 3.65 -9.54 6.15
CA ALA A 204 5.00 -9.30 5.61
C ALA A 204 5.56 -7.89 5.86
N PHE A 205 4.99 -7.10 6.77
CA PHE A 205 5.56 -5.80 7.15
C PHE A 205 6.98 -5.94 7.70
N ASP A 206 7.76 -4.88 7.57
CA ASP A 206 9.03 -4.71 8.31
C ASP A 206 8.72 -4.02 9.64
N PHE A 207 8.87 -4.75 10.75
CA PHE A 207 8.55 -4.24 12.08
C PHE A 207 9.79 -3.81 12.85
N GLU A 208 9.76 -2.59 13.38
CA GLU A 208 10.68 -2.15 14.42
C GLU A 208 9.95 -2.12 15.75
N PHE A 209 10.44 -2.88 16.73
CA PHE A 209 9.87 -2.94 18.07
C PHE A 209 10.69 -2.09 19.02
N PHE A 210 10.03 -1.22 19.75
CA PHE A 210 10.62 -0.36 20.75
C PHE A 210 9.87 -0.48 22.07
N GLN A 211 10.59 -0.68 23.17
CA GLN A 211 10.01 -0.69 24.51
C GLN A 211 10.79 0.26 25.42
N SER A 212 10.08 1.07 26.20
CA SER A 212 10.73 1.93 27.20
C SER A 212 9.84 2.13 28.42
N ASN A 213 10.50 2.22 29.59
CA ASN A 213 9.88 2.68 30.83
C ASN A 213 10.00 4.22 31.00
N HIS A 214 10.69 4.90 30.07
CA HIS A 214 10.94 6.33 30.13
C HIS A 214 10.07 7.06 29.11
N GLU A 215 9.28 8.03 29.59
CA GLU A 215 8.37 8.83 28.78
C GLU A 215 9.11 9.59 27.65
N GLY A 216 10.21 10.29 28.00
CA GLY A 216 11.00 11.03 27.02
C GLY A 216 11.55 10.15 25.89
N ALA A 217 11.99 8.92 26.19
CA ALA A 217 12.44 8.00 25.16
C ALA A 217 11.32 7.54 24.22
N ILE A 218 10.08 7.47 24.71
CA ILE A 218 8.90 7.19 23.88
C ILE A 218 8.60 8.38 22.98
N VAL A 219 8.66 9.61 23.51
CA VAL A 219 8.48 10.85 22.74
C VAL A 219 9.52 10.96 21.64
N ASP A 220 10.82 10.77 21.96
CA ASP A 220 11.91 10.79 20.99
C ASP A 220 11.69 9.77 19.88
N LYS A 221 11.18 8.57 20.25
CA LYS A 221 10.91 7.50 19.27
C LYS A 221 9.72 7.82 18.36
N ILE A 222 8.67 8.44 18.87
CA ILE A 222 7.53 8.90 18.07
C ILE A 222 7.99 9.94 17.04
N GLN A 223 8.89 10.85 17.40
CA GLN A 223 9.41 11.91 16.52
C GLN A 223 10.22 11.36 15.33
N GLU A 224 10.63 10.10 15.36
CA GLU A 224 11.23 9.42 14.21
C GLU A 224 10.22 8.95 13.14
N TYR A 225 8.93 9.28 13.27
CA TYR A 225 7.81 8.74 12.51
C TYR A 225 8.00 8.75 10.98
N LYS A 226 8.74 9.73 10.43
CA LYS A 226 9.04 9.81 8.99
C LYS A 226 9.83 8.63 8.42
N LYS A 227 10.39 7.78 9.29
CA LYS A 227 11.07 6.53 8.89
C LYS A 227 10.10 5.36 8.71
N TYR A 228 8.81 5.54 9.02
CA TYR A 228 7.80 4.48 9.09
C TYR A 228 6.57 4.84 8.26
N ASP A 229 5.79 3.82 7.90
CA ASP A 229 4.50 3.95 7.21
C ASP A 229 3.32 3.95 8.20
N GLY A 230 3.54 3.47 9.43
CA GLY A 230 2.51 3.45 10.48
C GLY A 230 3.10 3.19 11.86
N ILE A 231 2.33 3.53 12.90
CA ILE A 231 2.68 3.32 14.30
C ILE A 231 1.60 2.49 15.00
N ILE A 232 2.02 1.48 15.75
CA ILE A 232 1.22 0.81 16.77
C ILE A 232 1.80 1.22 18.12
N ILE A 233 1.00 1.79 19.00
CA ILE A 233 1.46 2.23 20.31
C ILE A 233 0.62 1.65 21.45
N ASN A 234 1.29 1.05 22.43
CA ASN A 234 0.71 0.71 23.72
C ASN A 234 1.46 1.51 24.80
N PRO A 235 0.97 2.70 25.16
CA PRO A 235 1.68 3.55 26.13
C PRO A 235 1.60 3.03 27.56
N ALA A 236 0.84 1.96 27.81
CA ALA A 236 0.61 1.38 29.12
C ALA A 236 0.07 2.42 30.13
N ALA A 237 0.75 2.65 31.25
CA ALA A 237 0.29 3.61 32.26
C ALA A 237 0.32 5.07 31.74
N TYR A 238 1.19 5.41 30.79
CA TYR A 238 1.29 6.75 30.22
C TYR A 238 0.05 7.16 29.43
N THR A 239 -0.79 6.21 29.02
CA THR A 239 -2.13 6.52 28.43
C THR A 239 -2.95 7.46 29.33
N HIS A 240 -2.80 7.32 30.65
CA HIS A 240 -3.62 8.01 31.65
C HIS A 240 -2.96 9.27 32.23
N THR A 241 -1.68 9.56 31.86
CA THR A 241 -0.91 10.59 32.54
C THR A 241 -0.06 11.46 31.60
N SER A 242 0.19 11.04 30.37
CA SER A 242 1.17 11.71 29.51
C SER A 242 0.49 12.59 28.46
N VAL A 243 0.51 13.90 28.73
CA VAL A 243 0.24 14.93 27.72
C VAL A 243 1.41 15.02 26.72
N ALA A 244 2.64 14.74 27.15
CA ALA A 244 3.81 14.79 26.28
C ALA A 244 3.74 13.74 25.14
N ILE A 245 3.23 12.54 25.42
CA ILE A 245 2.98 11.51 24.37
C ILE A 245 1.82 11.93 23.47
N HIS A 246 0.74 12.51 24.01
CA HIS A 246 -0.34 13.09 23.24
C HIS A 246 0.20 14.09 22.21
N ASP A 247 0.89 15.13 22.66
CA ASP A 247 1.43 16.19 21.80
C ASP A 247 2.40 15.66 20.74
N ALA A 248 3.21 14.64 21.11
CA ALA A 248 4.08 13.97 20.14
C ALA A 248 3.31 13.23 19.06
N LEU A 249 2.21 12.54 19.40
CA LEU A 249 1.35 11.85 18.45
C LEU A 249 0.52 12.80 17.58
N GLU A 250 0.14 13.98 18.09
CA GLU A 250 -0.61 14.99 17.34
C GLU A 250 0.18 15.47 16.11
N ILE A 251 1.51 15.57 16.20
CA ILE A 251 2.40 15.99 15.11
C ILE A 251 2.49 14.92 13.98
N VAL A 252 2.21 13.66 14.30
CA VAL A 252 2.40 12.53 13.39
C VAL A 252 1.30 12.50 12.31
N ASP A 253 1.71 12.53 11.06
CA ASP A 253 0.82 12.54 9.87
C ASP A 253 0.65 11.15 9.19
N ILE A 254 1.27 10.10 9.75
CA ILE A 254 1.06 8.69 9.31
C ILE A 254 0.01 8.01 10.20
N VAL A 255 -0.50 6.86 9.74
CA VAL A 255 -1.53 6.09 10.48
C VAL A 255 -1.02 5.65 11.85
N LYS A 256 -1.78 5.93 12.90
CA LYS A 256 -1.46 5.62 14.31
C LYS A 256 -2.57 4.80 14.96
N VAL A 257 -2.21 3.71 15.59
CA VAL A 257 -3.16 2.81 16.26
C VAL A 257 -2.76 2.60 17.71
N GLU A 258 -3.68 2.89 18.62
CA GLU A 258 -3.51 2.59 20.04
C GLU A 258 -3.89 1.15 20.35
N VAL A 259 -3.13 0.50 21.23
CA VAL A 259 -3.39 -0.89 21.66
C VAL A 259 -3.30 -1.03 23.16
N HIS A 260 -4.24 -1.81 23.75
CA HIS A 260 -4.17 -2.28 25.12
C HIS A 260 -4.51 -3.77 25.23
N LEU A 261 -3.75 -4.50 26.06
CA LEU A 261 -4.02 -5.92 26.34
C LEU A 261 -5.31 -6.08 27.15
N SER A 262 -5.52 -5.25 28.17
CA SER A 262 -6.72 -5.25 28.99
C SER A 262 -7.75 -4.23 28.49
N LYS A 263 -9.02 -4.44 28.85
CA LYS A 263 -10.08 -3.46 28.62
C LYS A 263 -9.97 -2.35 29.66
N VAL A 264 -9.19 -1.29 29.34
CA VAL A 264 -8.86 -0.20 30.29
C VAL A 264 -10.10 0.53 30.80
N ASP A 265 -11.11 0.70 29.97
CA ASP A 265 -12.38 1.39 30.32
C ASP A 265 -13.20 0.65 31.40
N SER A 266 -12.93 -0.63 31.66
CA SER A 266 -13.60 -1.46 32.67
C SER A 266 -12.79 -1.62 33.96
N ARG A 267 -11.67 -0.91 34.09
CA ARG A 267 -10.77 -0.96 35.26
C ARG A 267 -11.04 0.18 36.23
N GLU A 268 -10.06 0.54 37.05
CA GLU A 268 -10.14 1.59 38.05
C GLU A 268 -10.47 2.96 37.40
N ASP A 269 -11.17 3.85 38.11
CA ASP A 269 -11.68 5.10 37.52
C ASP A 269 -10.59 5.98 36.90
N PHE A 270 -9.40 6.03 37.48
CA PHE A 270 -8.27 6.79 36.92
C PHE A 270 -7.79 6.24 35.55
N ARG A 271 -8.10 4.96 35.23
CA ARG A 271 -7.76 4.35 33.94
C ARG A 271 -8.78 4.62 32.84
N LYS A 272 -9.93 5.21 33.17
CA LYS A 272 -10.90 5.65 32.16
C LYS A 272 -10.45 6.91 31.42
N ILE A 273 -9.48 7.66 32.01
CA ILE A 273 -8.86 8.80 31.34
C ILE A 273 -7.88 8.27 30.30
N ASN A 274 -8.07 8.67 29.05
CA ASN A 274 -7.18 8.33 27.95
C ASN A 274 -6.82 9.62 27.21
N PHE A 275 -5.56 10.08 27.38
CA PHE A 275 -5.07 11.31 26.80
C PHE A 275 -4.71 11.18 25.32
N ILE A 276 -4.59 9.97 24.77
CA ILE A 276 -4.11 9.80 23.38
C ILE A 276 -5.19 9.32 22.39
N ARG A 277 -6.39 9.01 22.87
CA ARG A 277 -7.47 8.43 22.04
C ARG A 277 -7.93 9.35 20.89
N ASP A 278 -7.88 10.62 21.09
CA ASP A 278 -8.34 11.64 20.13
C ASP A 278 -7.28 12.00 19.06
N VAL A 279 -6.02 11.59 19.27
CA VAL A 279 -4.90 11.80 18.34
C VAL A 279 -4.46 10.55 17.61
N VAL A 280 -5.17 9.41 17.77
CA VAL A 280 -4.92 8.15 17.03
C VAL A 280 -6.10 7.83 16.09
N ASP A 281 -5.83 7.06 15.04
CA ASP A 281 -6.85 6.73 14.04
C ASP A 281 -7.81 5.62 14.51
N GLU A 282 -7.34 4.72 15.43
CA GLU A 282 -8.13 3.61 15.96
C GLU A 282 -7.55 3.11 17.29
N THR A 283 -8.40 2.50 18.13
CA THR A 283 -8.00 1.90 19.41
C THR A 283 -8.53 0.47 19.53
N PHE A 284 -7.63 -0.48 19.81
CA PHE A 284 -7.98 -1.87 20.10
C PHE A 284 -7.60 -2.24 21.53
N GLN A 285 -8.57 -2.75 22.33
CA GLN A 285 -8.35 -3.07 23.73
C GLN A 285 -9.15 -4.29 24.21
N GLY A 286 -8.62 -5.02 25.17
CA GLY A 286 -9.36 -6.05 25.91
C GLY A 286 -9.26 -7.47 25.39
N ASP A 287 -8.59 -7.68 24.25
CA ASP A 287 -8.44 -8.99 23.61
C ASP A 287 -7.06 -9.62 23.85
N GLY A 288 -6.31 -9.17 24.88
CA GLY A 288 -4.96 -9.62 25.10
C GLY A 288 -4.05 -9.31 23.89
N ALA A 289 -3.18 -10.26 23.54
CA ALA A 289 -2.28 -10.13 22.39
C ALA A 289 -3.02 -9.93 21.05
N LEU A 290 -4.27 -10.43 20.93
CA LEU A 290 -5.07 -10.25 19.72
C LEU A 290 -5.39 -8.78 19.43
N SER A 291 -5.33 -7.88 20.42
CA SER A 291 -5.48 -6.44 20.20
C SER A 291 -4.38 -5.90 19.26
N TYR A 292 -3.13 -6.38 19.37
CA TYR A 292 -2.06 -6.04 18.44
C TYR A 292 -2.32 -6.60 17.04
N ILE A 293 -2.82 -7.82 16.94
CA ILE A 293 -3.16 -8.45 15.66
C ILE A 293 -4.25 -7.66 14.94
N LYS A 294 -5.28 -7.18 15.68
CA LYS A 294 -6.31 -6.30 15.12
C LYS A 294 -5.72 -4.98 14.62
N ALA A 295 -4.77 -4.39 15.34
CA ALA A 295 -4.07 -3.18 14.92
C ALA A 295 -3.26 -3.40 13.64
N VAL A 296 -2.56 -4.53 13.52
CA VAL A 296 -1.83 -4.91 12.30
C VAL A 296 -2.78 -5.05 11.11
N ARG A 297 -3.91 -5.72 11.29
CA ARG A 297 -4.94 -5.88 10.24
C ARG A 297 -5.55 -4.55 9.83
N TYR A 298 -5.78 -3.64 10.76
CA TYR A 298 -6.22 -2.29 10.48
C TYR A 298 -5.19 -1.54 9.63
N LEU A 299 -3.91 -1.56 10.03
CA LEU A 299 -2.82 -0.96 9.25
C LEU A 299 -2.70 -1.59 7.86
N LYS A 300 -2.82 -2.92 7.74
CA LYS A 300 -2.81 -3.61 6.46
C LYS A 300 -3.88 -3.04 5.52
N ASN A 301 -5.10 -2.86 6.01
CA ASN A 301 -6.19 -2.29 5.23
C ASN A 301 -5.97 -0.81 4.88
N LYS A 302 -5.46 -0.01 5.83
CA LYS A 302 -5.23 1.43 5.61
C LYS A 302 -4.06 1.73 4.68
N LEU A 303 -3.01 0.91 4.75
CA LEU A 303 -1.81 1.06 3.95
C LEU A 303 -1.88 0.32 2.60
N ASN A 304 -3.05 -0.26 2.26
CA ASN A 304 -3.31 -0.99 1.02
C ASN A 304 -2.25 -2.08 0.74
N VAL A 305 -1.90 -2.85 1.77
CA VAL A 305 -0.97 -3.98 1.64
C VAL A 305 -1.77 -5.28 1.59
N ILE A 306 -1.56 -6.03 0.54
CA ILE A 306 -2.23 -7.31 0.25
C ILE A 306 -1.65 -8.44 1.09
#